data_96803fdeeee87efea7e33e70980a22f2
#
_entry.id   96803fdeeee87efea7e33e70980a22f2
#
_cell.length_a   1.000
_cell.length_b   1.000
_cell.length_c   1.000
_cell.angle_alpha   90.00
_cell.angle_beta   90.00
_cell.angle_gamma   90.00
#
_symmetry.space_group_name_H-M   'P 1'
#
loop_
_entity.id
_entity.type
_entity.pdbx_description
1 polymer ?
#
loop_
_entity_poly.entity_id
_entity_poly.type
_entity_poly.pdbx_seq_one_letter_code
_entity_poly.pdbx_strand_id
1 'polypeptide(L)'
;MPLTEALLTEELGMSRNPVRTALKMLQSEGLIVTDYYKSMTVKEITDKDINELYQLRELLEGSAFKLIFEGGKAEEYSYRIEEKVEHMCAVASDVYKWELADTKMHLEIVSIFNNDRITKFYESNLSELVRVGMYSLKNGMRIVPTNENFIRVSSKFSNWRF
;
A
#
# COMPACT_ATOMS: atom_id res chain seq x y z
N MET A 1 19.67 3.52 -11.40
CA MET A 1 19.68 3.57 -12.89
C MET A 1 18.86 4.77 -13.33
N PRO A 2 19.36 5.65 -14.18
CA PRO A 2 18.60 6.80 -14.66
C PRO A 2 17.42 6.33 -15.53
N LEU A 3 16.26 6.95 -15.31
CA LEU A 3 15.06 6.75 -16.13
C LEU A 3 15.06 7.80 -17.24
N THR A 4 15.15 7.37 -18.49
CA THR A 4 15.03 8.28 -19.65
C THR A 4 13.81 7.94 -20.47
N GLU A 5 13.18 8.97 -21.08
CA GLU A 5 12.05 8.77 -21.99
C GLU A 5 12.44 7.79 -23.12
N ALA A 6 13.66 7.90 -23.65
CA ALA A 6 14.13 7.05 -24.74
C ALA A 6 14.21 5.57 -24.32
N LEU A 7 14.85 5.28 -23.18
CA LEU A 7 14.97 3.92 -22.64
C LEU A 7 13.60 3.27 -22.43
N LEU A 8 12.69 4.00 -21.78
CA LEU A 8 11.37 3.48 -21.48
C LEU A 8 10.50 3.31 -22.72
N THR A 9 10.65 4.20 -23.72
CA THR A 9 9.98 4.08 -25.01
C THR A 9 10.39 2.80 -25.72
N GLU A 10 11.68 2.49 -25.70
CA GLU A 10 12.26 1.29 -26.29
C GLU A 10 11.82 0.02 -25.54
N GLU A 11 12.00 -0.01 -24.20
CA GLU A 11 11.69 -1.19 -23.38
C GLU A 11 10.19 -1.53 -23.37
N LEU A 12 9.32 -0.51 -23.35
CA LEU A 12 7.88 -0.71 -23.28
C LEU A 12 7.20 -0.81 -24.66
N GLY A 13 7.93 -0.55 -25.74
CA GLY A 13 7.36 -0.51 -27.10
C GLY A 13 6.28 0.57 -27.26
N MET A 14 6.33 1.66 -26.49
CA MET A 14 5.33 2.72 -26.46
C MET A 14 5.86 4.00 -27.12
N SER A 15 4.96 4.85 -27.60
CA SER A 15 5.35 6.17 -28.09
C SER A 15 5.77 7.12 -26.94
N ARG A 16 6.50 8.20 -27.28
CA ARG A 16 7.07 9.13 -26.26
C ARG A 16 6.02 9.83 -25.40
N ASN A 17 4.85 10.18 -25.97
CA ASN A 17 3.85 10.96 -25.24
C ASN A 17 3.26 10.23 -24.02
N PRO A 18 2.77 8.98 -24.12
CA PRO A 18 2.29 8.26 -22.94
C PRO A 18 3.40 8.01 -21.92
N VAL A 19 4.64 7.72 -22.34
CA VAL A 19 5.79 7.55 -21.46
C VAL A 19 6.06 8.85 -20.67
N ARG A 20 6.09 9.98 -21.34
CA ARG A 20 6.27 11.30 -20.71
C ARG A 20 5.15 11.62 -19.72
N THR A 21 3.89 11.29 -20.07
CA THR A 21 2.74 11.50 -19.19
C THR A 21 2.88 10.63 -17.92
N ALA A 22 3.21 9.35 -18.08
CA ALA A 22 3.43 8.44 -16.95
C ALA A 22 4.57 8.93 -16.04
N LEU A 23 5.70 9.36 -16.60
CA LEU A 23 6.81 9.92 -15.81
C LEU A 23 6.40 11.17 -15.02
N LYS A 24 5.60 12.07 -15.61
CA LYS A 24 5.08 13.24 -14.88
C LYS A 24 4.14 12.83 -13.74
N MET A 25 3.30 11.82 -13.94
CA MET A 25 2.43 11.28 -12.89
C MET A 25 3.27 10.70 -11.75
N LEU A 26 4.23 9.82 -12.05
CA LEU A 26 5.13 9.24 -11.05
C LEU A 26 5.93 10.31 -10.30
N GLN A 27 6.33 11.39 -10.98
CA GLN A 27 7.00 12.52 -10.34
C GLN A 27 6.05 13.31 -9.43
N SER A 28 4.81 13.52 -9.83
CA SER A 28 3.80 14.20 -8.99
C SER A 28 3.42 13.37 -7.75
N GLU A 29 3.52 12.05 -7.84
CA GLU A 29 3.33 11.12 -6.71
C GLU A 29 4.60 10.98 -5.84
N GLY A 30 5.72 11.65 -6.21
CA GLY A 30 6.97 11.57 -5.47
C GLY A 30 7.72 10.25 -5.60
N LEU A 31 7.33 9.38 -6.53
CA LEU A 31 7.94 8.06 -6.75
C LEU A 31 9.24 8.13 -7.54
N ILE A 32 9.41 9.17 -8.33
CA ILE A 32 10.66 9.49 -9.02
C ILE A 32 11.08 10.92 -8.70
N VAL A 33 12.38 11.13 -8.69
CA VAL A 33 13.01 12.43 -8.46
C VAL A 33 13.87 12.83 -9.65
N THR A 34 13.97 14.13 -9.90
CA THR A 34 14.87 14.69 -10.91
C THR A 34 16.01 15.37 -10.21
N ASP A 35 17.22 14.99 -10.52
CA ASP A 35 18.42 15.61 -9.98
C ASP A 35 18.74 16.95 -10.68
N TYR A 36 19.77 17.64 -10.19
CA TYR A 36 20.23 18.91 -10.75
C TYR A 36 20.60 18.83 -12.25
N TYR A 37 21.05 17.66 -12.70
CA TYR A 37 21.42 17.39 -14.10
C TYR A 37 20.24 16.93 -14.96
N LYS A 38 18.98 17.04 -14.46
CA LYS A 38 17.74 16.61 -15.12
C LYS A 38 17.67 15.09 -15.40
N SER A 39 18.42 14.31 -14.68
CA SER A 39 18.29 12.86 -14.70
C SER A 39 17.17 12.43 -13.75
N MET A 40 16.22 11.64 -14.25
CA MET A 40 15.16 11.06 -13.44
C MET A 40 15.63 9.73 -12.86
N THR A 41 15.37 9.52 -11.57
CA THR A 41 15.66 8.26 -10.88
C THR A 41 14.48 7.88 -9.98
N VAL A 42 14.32 6.58 -9.71
CA VAL A 42 13.36 6.13 -8.68
C VAL A 42 13.82 6.68 -7.34
N LYS A 43 12.91 7.34 -6.61
CA LYS A 43 13.19 7.84 -5.24
C LYS A 43 13.62 6.66 -4.36
N GLU A 44 14.72 6.79 -3.64
CA GLU A 44 15.13 5.81 -2.64
C GLU A 44 14.15 5.80 -1.46
N ILE A 45 13.96 4.63 -0.87
CA ILE A 45 13.18 4.49 0.36
C ILE A 45 14.16 4.61 1.52
N THR A 46 13.92 5.57 2.38
CA THR A 46 14.72 5.81 3.59
C THR A 46 13.99 5.29 4.84
N ASP A 47 14.74 5.07 5.93
CA ASP A 47 14.14 4.74 7.23
C ASP A 47 13.14 5.82 7.70
N LYS A 48 13.40 7.07 7.31
CA LYS A 48 12.49 8.19 7.58
C LYS A 48 11.17 8.00 6.85
N ASP A 49 11.18 7.68 5.54
CA ASP A 49 9.96 7.43 4.76
C ASP A 49 9.15 6.28 5.37
N ILE A 50 9.82 5.21 5.77
CA ILE A 50 9.18 4.06 6.43
C ILE A 50 8.50 4.51 7.73
N ASN A 51 9.23 5.19 8.60
CA ASN A 51 8.71 5.62 9.89
C ASN A 51 7.52 6.59 9.75
N GLU A 52 7.60 7.57 8.84
CA GLU A 52 6.53 8.55 8.62
C GLU A 52 5.26 7.89 8.07
N LEU A 53 5.38 6.93 7.12
CA LEU A 53 4.23 6.21 6.59
C LEU A 53 3.59 5.27 7.63
N TYR A 54 4.39 4.60 8.45
CA TYR A 54 3.82 3.76 9.52
C TYR A 54 3.17 4.60 10.63
N GLN A 55 3.70 5.76 10.97
CA GLN A 55 3.04 6.70 11.88
C GLN A 55 1.70 7.18 11.34
N LEU A 56 1.64 7.50 10.03
CA LEU A 56 0.40 7.86 9.36
C LEU A 56 -0.64 6.73 9.44
N ARG A 57 -0.24 5.50 9.15
CA ARG A 57 -1.10 4.31 9.26
C ARG A 57 -1.59 4.12 10.70
N GLU A 58 -0.70 4.18 11.67
CA GLU A 58 -1.05 4.04 13.09
C GLU A 58 -2.11 5.05 13.53
N LEU A 59 -1.97 6.31 13.12
CA LEU A 59 -2.93 7.37 13.43
C LEU A 59 -4.29 7.12 12.79
N LEU A 60 -4.33 6.80 11.51
CA LEU A 60 -5.58 6.61 10.78
C LEU A 60 -6.23 5.27 11.13
N GLU A 61 -5.50 4.18 11.04
CA GLU A 61 -6.05 2.84 11.28
C GLU A 61 -6.38 2.63 12.75
N GLY A 62 -5.54 3.10 13.68
CA GLY A 62 -5.83 3.05 15.12
C GLY A 62 -7.11 3.80 15.47
N SER A 63 -7.30 5.02 14.91
CA SER A 63 -8.53 5.78 15.10
C SER A 63 -9.74 5.11 14.43
N ALA A 64 -9.54 4.48 13.26
CA ALA A 64 -10.58 3.73 12.57
C ALA A 64 -11.03 2.51 13.38
N PHE A 65 -10.11 1.72 13.91
CA PHE A 65 -10.43 0.59 14.78
C PHE A 65 -11.23 1.03 16.01
N LYS A 66 -10.82 2.13 16.65
CA LYS A 66 -11.59 2.69 17.76
C LYS A 66 -13.04 2.97 17.37
N LEU A 67 -13.28 3.62 16.22
CA LEU A 67 -14.64 3.89 15.72
C LEU A 67 -15.42 2.61 15.39
N ILE A 68 -14.77 1.60 14.82
CA ILE A 68 -15.39 0.30 14.51
C ILE A 68 -15.89 -0.36 15.79
N PHE A 69 -15.06 -0.43 16.83
CA PHE A 69 -15.42 -1.07 18.10
C PHE A 69 -16.42 -0.25 18.91
N GLU A 70 -16.20 1.04 19.11
CA GLU A 70 -17.12 1.91 19.87
C GLU A 70 -18.46 2.08 19.16
N GLY A 71 -18.47 2.02 17.81
CA GLY A 71 -19.69 2.10 17.00
C GLY A 71 -20.46 0.78 16.86
N GLY A 72 -20.01 -0.32 17.48
CA GLY A 72 -20.64 -1.63 17.36
C GLY A 72 -20.59 -2.25 15.96
N LYS A 73 -19.64 -1.84 15.13
CA LYS A 73 -19.49 -2.28 13.72
C LYS A 73 -18.47 -3.40 13.54
N ALA A 74 -17.99 -4.00 14.61
CA ALA A 74 -16.92 -5.00 14.57
C ALA A 74 -17.30 -6.22 13.69
N GLU A 75 -18.54 -6.70 13.77
CA GLU A 75 -19.01 -7.84 12.99
C GLU A 75 -19.09 -7.49 11.48
N GLU A 76 -19.67 -6.33 11.13
CA GLU A 76 -19.73 -5.84 9.74
C GLU A 76 -18.33 -5.75 9.12
N TYR A 77 -17.40 -5.12 9.83
CA TYR A 77 -16.03 -4.95 9.33
C TYR A 77 -15.24 -6.24 9.32
N SER A 78 -15.52 -7.19 10.21
CA SER A 78 -14.91 -8.53 10.17
C SER A 78 -15.17 -9.22 8.83
N TYR A 79 -16.41 -9.27 8.37
CA TYR A 79 -16.76 -9.85 7.07
C TYR A 79 -16.07 -9.13 5.90
N ARG A 80 -16.06 -7.79 5.93
CA ARG A 80 -15.43 -7.00 4.85
C ARG A 80 -13.92 -7.23 4.79
N ILE A 81 -13.27 -7.39 5.95
CA ILE A 81 -11.83 -7.67 6.03
C ILE A 81 -11.53 -9.12 5.66
N GLU A 82 -12.36 -10.10 6.06
CA GLU A 82 -12.20 -11.51 5.66
C GLU A 82 -12.17 -11.65 4.13
N GLU A 83 -13.09 -10.99 3.41
CA GLU A 83 -13.10 -10.99 1.94
C GLU A 83 -11.77 -10.47 1.35
N LYS A 84 -11.22 -9.40 1.93
CA LYS A 84 -9.92 -8.86 1.49
C LYS A 84 -8.77 -9.82 1.79
N VAL A 85 -8.81 -10.46 2.95
CA VAL A 85 -7.82 -11.47 3.38
C VAL A 85 -7.85 -12.70 2.45
N GLU A 86 -9.02 -13.20 2.09
CA GLU A 86 -9.17 -14.28 1.13
C GLU A 86 -8.55 -13.91 -0.23
N HIS A 87 -8.79 -12.70 -0.70
CA HIS A 87 -8.17 -12.19 -1.92
C HIS A 87 -6.63 -12.12 -1.80
N MET A 88 -6.09 -11.65 -0.67
CA MET A 88 -4.65 -11.64 -0.42
C MET A 88 -4.05 -13.05 -0.48
N CYS A 89 -4.72 -14.04 0.12
CA CYS A 89 -4.30 -15.43 0.05
C CYS A 89 -4.29 -15.98 -1.39
N ALA A 90 -5.30 -15.63 -2.18
CA ALA A 90 -5.41 -16.07 -3.57
C ALA A 90 -4.28 -15.52 -4.46
N VAL A 91 -3.73 -14.36 -4.15
CA VAL A 91 -2.66 -13.70 -4.93
C VAL A 91 -1.28 -13.80 -4.28
N ALA A 92 -1.11 -14.59 -3.22
CA ALA A 92 0.11 -14.65 -2.41
C ALA A 92 1.38 -15.10 -3.16
N SER A 93 1.22 -15.76 -4.33
CA SER A 93 2.36 -16.13 -5.19
C SER A 93 2.98 -14.94 -5.94
N ASP A 94 2.27 -13.81 -6.04
CA ASP A 94 2.72 -12.57 -6.66
C ASP A 94 2.88 -11.51 -5.59
N VAL A 95 4.12 -11.23 -5.21
CA VAL A 95 4.46 -10.30 -4.11
C VAL A 95 3.87 -8.90 -4.33
N TYR A 96 3.85 -8.40 -5.56
CA TYR A 96 3.27 -7.09 -5.85
C TYR A 96 1.74 -7.10 -5.67
N LYS A 97 1.06 -8.10 -6.21
CA LYS A 97 -0.40 -8.22 -6.06
C LYS A 97 -0.80 -8.42 -4.60
N TRP A 98 -0.01 -9.20 -3.87
CA TRP A 98 -0.22 -9.40 -2.45
C TRP A 98 -0.10 -8.09 -1.67
N GLU A 99 0.97 -7.32 -1.87
CA GLU A 99 1.19 -6.04 -1.19
C GLU A 99 0.14 -5.00 -1.56
N LEU A 100 -0.30 -4.99 -2.82
CA LEU A 100 -1.40 -4.14 -3.26
C LEU A 100 -2.73 -4.52 -2.58
N ALA A 101 -2.99 -5.82 -2.40
CA ALA A 101 -4.17 -6.31 -1.70
C ALA A 101 -4.11 -5.99 -0.21
N ASP A 102 -2.94 -6.14 0.44
CA ASP A 102 -2.66 -5.73 1.83
C ASP A 102 -2.98 -4.24 2.02
N THR A 103 -2.42 -3.40 1.19
CA THR A 103 -2.66 -1.94 1.27
C THR A 103 -4.13 -1.58 1.08
N LYS A 104 -4.85 -2.27 0.19
CA LYS A 104 -6.30 -2.08 -0.01
C LYS A 104 -7.13 -2.58 1.18
N MET A 105 -6.70 -3.63 1.87
CA MET A 105 -7.33 -4.08 3.11
C MET A 105 -7.23 -2.99 4.20
N HIS A 106 -6.10 -2.35 4.32
CA HIS A 106 -5.91 -1.23 5.25
C HIS A 106 -6.77 -0.01 4.88
N LEU A 107 -6.93 0.29 3.60
CA LEU A 107 -7.87 1.32 3.13
C LEU A 107 -9.32 0.98 3.52
N GLU A 108 -9.70 -0.30 3.49
CA GLU A 108 -11.02 -0.75 3.94
C GLU A 108 -11.28 -0.41 5.42
N ILE A 109 -10.28 -0.60 6.28
CA ILE A 109 -10.37 -0.21 7.70
C ILE A 109 -10.59 1.30 7.82
N VAL A 110 -9.85 2.10 7.08
CA VAL A 110 -9.95 3.57 7.10
C VAL A 110 -11.30 4.07 6.54
N SER A 111 -11.99 3.27 5.73
CA SER A 111 -13.30 3.62 5.16
C SER A 111 -14.39 3.89 6.21
N ILE A 112 -14.21 3.42 7.48
CA ILE A 112 -15.16 3.68 8.59
C ILE A 112 -15.39 5.17 8.83
N PHE A 113 -14.41 6.01 8.54
CA PHE A 113 -14.54 7.46 8.74
C PHE A 113 -15.65 8.07 7.88
N ASN A 114 -16.06 7.39 6.78
CA ASN A 114 -17.00 7.91 5.79
C ASN A 114 -16.69 9.37 5.42
N ASN A 115 -15.41 9.64 5.18
CA ASN A 115 -14.86 10.97 4.94
C ASN A 115 -13.99 10.94 3.68
N ASP A 116 -14.52 11.51 2.60
CA ASP A 116 -13.85 11.54 1.29
C ASP A 116 -12.44 12.16 1.33
N ARG A 117 -12.20 13.11 2.24
CA ARG A 117 -10.89 13.76 2.36
C ARG A 117 -9.85 12.81 2.94
N ILE A 118 -10.23 12.05 3.97
CA ILE A 118 -9.38 11.03 4.58
C ILE A 118 -9.13 9.92 3.57
N THR A 119 -10.16 9.43 2.90
CA THR A 119 -10.04 8.40 1.88
C THR A 119 -9.09 8.81 0.76
N LYS A 120 -9.30 10.00 0.16
CA LYS A 120 -8.42 10.53 -0.90
C LYS A 120 -6.99 10.74 -0.43
N PHE A 121 -6.81 11.20 0.81
CA PHE A 121 -5.49 11.35 1.39
C PHE A 121 -4.78 9.99 1.55
N TYR A 122 -5.47 8.97 2.03
CA TYR A 122 -4.92 7.62 2.12
C TYR A 122 -4.60 7.05 0.73
N GLU A 123 -5.54 7.18 -0.22
CA GLU A 123 -5.37 6.76 -1.61
C GLU A 123 -4.18 7.41 -2.30
N SER A 124 -3.90 8.68 -2.03
CA SER A 124 -2.75 9.38 -2.61
C SER A 124 -1.39 8.85 -2.13
N ASN A 125 -1.37 8.09 -1.03
CA ASN A 125 -0.17 7.44 -0.50
C ASN A 125 -0.08 5.94 -0.85
N LEU A 126 -1.08 5.37 -1.56
CA LEU A 126 -1.13 3.92 -1.85
C LEU A 126 0.12 3.41 -2.57
N SER A 127 0.57 4.12 -3.60
CA SER A 127 1.76 3.73 -4.38
C SER A 127 3.02 3.69 -3.52
N GLU A 128 3.17 4.64 -2.59
CA GLU A 128 4.30 4.70 -1.68
C GLU A 128 4.20 3.62 -0.60
N LEU A 129 3.01 3.36 -0.06
CA LEU A 129 2.76 2.26 0.89
C LEU A 129 3.10 0.89 0.30
N VAL A 130 2.66 0.61 -0.93
CA VAL A 130 3.00 -0.62 -1.65
C VAL A 130 4.52 -0.74 -1.85
N ARG A 131 5.21 0.34 -2.22
CA ARG A 131 6.66 0.33 -2.39
C ARG A 131 7.40 0.05 -1.08
N VAL A 132 7.00 0.70 0.00
CA VAL A 132 7.59 0.49 1.34
C VAL A 132 7.32 -0.94 1.82
N GLY A 133 6.12 -1.46 1.59
CA GLY A 133 5.79 -2.85 1.91
C GLY A 133 6.65 -3.85 1.14
N MET A 134 6.78 -3.69 -0.17
CA MET A 134 7.67 -4.52 -1.00
C MET A 134 9.15 -4.41 -0.60
N TYR A 135 9.60 -3.21 -0.25
CA TYR A 135 10.95 -2.99 0.27
C TYR A 135 11.16 -3.76 1.58
N SER A 136 10.21 -3.69 2.49
CA SER A 136 10.26 -4.38 3.79
C SER A 136 10.26 -5.91 3.63
N LEU A 137 9.48 -6.45 2.70
CA LEU A 137 9.49 -7.88 2.35
C LEU A 137 10.84 -8.31 1.78
N LYS A 138 11.37 -7.55 0.83
CA LYS A 138 12.65 -7.85 0.18
C LYS A 138 13.83 -7.85 1.17
N ASN A 139 13.77 -7.01 2.19
CA ASN A 139 14.82 -6.88 3.20
C ASN A 139 14.56 -7.73 4.47
N GLY A 140 13.58 -8.63 4.43
CA GLY A 140 13.27 -9.54 5.54
C GLY A 140 12.68 -8.86 6.78
N MET A 141 12.22 -7.61 6.66
CA MET A 141 11.54 -6.89 7.75
C MET A 141 10.08 -7.36 7.93
N ARG A 142 9.49 -7.89 6.87
CA ARG A 142 8.16 -8.53 6.85
C ARG A 142 8.27 -9.88 6.16
N ILE A 143 7.36 -10.78 6.48
CA ILE A 143 7.23 -12.10 5.83
C ILE A 143 5.83 -12.16 5.25
N VAL A 144 5.69 -12.55 3.98
CA VAL A 144 4.39 -12.88 3.40
C VAL A 144 3.82 -14.04 4.21
N PRO A 145 2.68 -13.88 4.90
CA PRO A 145 2.11 -14.97 5.67
C PRO A 145 1.77 -16.14 4.73
N THR A 146 2.24 -17.33 5.06
CA THR A 146 1.71 -18.56 4.46
C THR A 146 0.29 -18.79 4.96
N ASN A 147 -0.53 -19.55 4.21
CA ASN A 147 -1.93 -19.85 4.57
C ASN A 147 -2.11 -20.26 6.03
N GLU A 148 -1.16 -21.04 6.58
CA GLU A 148 -1.20 -21.50 7.98
C GLU A 148 -1.02 -20.35 8.99
N ASN A 149 -0.17 -19.39 8.69
CA ASN A 149 0.05 -18.22 9.56
C ASN A 149 -1.08 -17.19 9.44
N PHE A 150 -1.74 -17.12 8.28
CA PHE A 150 -2.85 -16.19 8.04
C PHE A 150 -4.12 -16.64 8.77
N ILE A 151 -4.44 -17.93 8.76
CA ILE A 151 -5.55 -18.52 9.53
C ILE A 151 -5.36 -18.23 11.03
N ARG A 152 -4.12 -18.19 11.50
CA ARG A 152 -3.79 -17.88 12.91
C ARG A 152 -3.97 -16.40 13.26
N VAL A 153 -3.85 -15.50 12.30
CA VAL A 153 -4.12 -14.05 12.47
C VAL A 153 -5.62 -13.80 12.37
N SER A 154 -6.31 -14.35 11.37
CA SER A 154 -7.78 -14.22 11.22
C SER A 154 -8.54 -14.84 12.40
N SER A 155 -8.10 -16.01 12.90
CA SER A 155 -8.70 -16.63 14.09
C SER A 155 -8.47 -15.81 15.38
N LYS A 156 -7.44 -14.97 15.43
CA LYS A 156 -7.27 -14.01 16.54
C LYS A 156 -8.26 -12.86 16.44
N PHE A 157 -8.61 -12.39 15.24
CA PHE A 157 -9.66 -11.37 15.05
C PHE A 157 -11.05 -11.90 15.44
N SER A 158 -11.38 -13.16 15.12
CA SER A 158 -12.63 -13.80 15.55
C SER A 158 -12.73 -14.08 17.05
N ASN A 159 -11.59 -14.13 17.77
CA ASN A 159 -11.51 -14.35 19.21
C ASN A 159 -11.36 -13.07 20.06
N TRP A 160 -11.37 -11.90 19.44
CA TRP A 160 -11.44 -10.62 20.15
C TRP A 160 -12.88 -10.39 20.64
N ARG A 161 -13.26 -11.18 21.64
CA ARG A 161 -14.39 -10.86 22.52
C ARG A 161 -13.81 -10.06 23.68
N PHE A 162 -14.23 -8.82 23.81
CA PHE A 162 -14.11 -8.04 25.02
C PHE A 162 -15.17 -8.46 26.02
#